data_5e2e99be3081fc9d975cb7802d334488
#
_entry.id   5e2e99be3081fc9d975cb7802d334488
#
_cell.length_a   1.000
_cell.length_b   1.000
_cell.length_c   1.000
_cell.angle_alpha   90.00
_cell.angle_beta   90.00
_cell.angle_gamma   90.00
#
_symmetry.space_group_name_H-M   'P 1'
#
loop_
_entity.id
_entity.type
_entity.pdbx_description
1 polymer ?
#
loop_
_entity_poly.entity_id
_entity_poly.type
_entity_poly.pdbx_seq_one_letter_code
_entity_poly.pdbx_strand_id
1 'polypeptide(L)'
;MSETELRRRFAQGDYLNRALAGEFGCCLARNKRANSPDEPAGTRSVAVAYVNDAGHRMFLVHFSLRPDGTIGASGKPDPKWLFEDGVVYVAEKE
;
A
#
# COMPACT_ATOMS: atom_id res chain seq x y z
N MET A 1 0.75 -13.66 8.37
CA MET A 1 0.57 -12.54 9.34
C MET A 1 -0.79 -11.91 9.11
N SER A 2 -1.49 -11.51 10.16
CA SER A 2 -2.78 -10.84 10.02
C SER A 2 -2.61 -9.44 9.42
N GLU A 3 -3.69 -8.90 8.84
CA GLU A 3 -3.67 -7.53 8.32
C GLU A 3 -3.34 -6.52 9.42
N THR A 4 -3.89 -6.71 10.61
CA THR A 4 -3.64 -5.84 11.77
C THR A 4 -2.17 -5.84 12.18
N GLU A 5 -1.54 -7.00 12.22
CA GLU A 5 -0.12 -7.11 12.56
C GLU A 5 0.76 -6.50 11.48
N LEU A 6 0.42 -6.68 10.21
CA LEU A 6 1.17 -6.10 9.11
C LEU A 6 1.10 -4.58 9.15
N ARG A 7 -0.09 -4.02 9.40
CA ARG A 7 -0.27 -2.56 9.55
C ARG A 7 0.57 -2.01 10.70
N ARG A 8 0.61 -2.73 11.81
CA ARG A 8 1.42 -2.33 12.98
C ARG A 8 2.90 -2.31 12.63
N ARG A 9 3.41 -3.38 12.01
CA ARG A 9 4.82 -3.49 11.61
C ARG A 9 5.17 -2.41 10.60
N PHE A 10 4.30 -2.17 9.64
CA PHE A 10 4.47 -1.13 8.62
C PHE A 10 4.55 0.27 9.26
N ALA A 11 3.70 0.55 10.23
CA ALA A 11 3.71 1.83 10.96
C ALA A 11 4.95 1.98 11.84
N GLN A 12 5.38 0.92 12.51
CA GLN A 12 6.58 0.93 13.35
C GLN A 12 7.84 1.24 12.55
N GLY A 13 7.93 0.76 11.31
CA GLY A 13 9.04 1.04 10.41
C GLY A 13 8.97 2.41 9.74
N ASP A 14 7.88 3.15 9.95
CA ASP A 14 7.66 4.47 9.36
C ASP A 14 7.74 4.49 7.82
N TYR A 15 7.40 3.37 7.20
CA TYR A 15 7.60 3.17 5.76
C TYR A 15 6.85 4.18 4.89
N LEU A 16 5.63 4.55 5.27
CA LEU A 16 4.85 5.50 4.49
C LEU A 16 5.52 6.88 4.46
N ASN A 17 5.96 7.39 5.61
CA ASN A 17 6.66 8.67 5.68
C ASN A 17 8.00 8.61 4.96
N ARG A 18 8.71 7.50 5.06
CA ARG A 18 9.97 7.28 4.33
C ARG A 18 9.74 7.31 2.82
N ALA A 19 8.66 6.71 2.35
CA ALA A 19 8.28 6.76 0.94
C ALA A 19 7.92 8.19 0.49
N LEU A 20 7.17 8.92 1.31
CA LEU A 20 6.81 10.31 1.02
C LEU A 20 8.03 11.22 1.01
N ALA A 21 9.06 10.89 1.80
CA ALA A 21 10.34 11.61 1.81
C ALA A 21 11.24 11.26 0.62
N GLY A 22 10.82 10.35 -0.27
CA GLY A 22 11.58 9.98 -1.45
C GLY A 22 12.65 8.91 -1.22
N GLU A 23 12.59 8.19 -0.09
CA GLU A 23 13.58 7.16 0.24
C GLU A 23 13.49 5.94 -0.69
N PHE A 24 12.33 5.68 -1.28
CA PHE A 24 12.09 4.54 -2.17
C PHE A 24 11.63 5.02 -3.54
N GLY A 25 12.01 4.27 -4.58
CA GLY A 25 11.36 4.40 -5.88
C GLY A 25 9.99 3.75 -5.86
N CYS A 26 9.08 4.16 -6.73
CA CYS A 26 7.76 3.54 -6.80
C CYS A 26 7.42 3.08 -8.22
N CYS A 27 6.66 1.99 -8.29
CA CYS A 27 6.14 1.43 -9.53
C CYS A 27 4.64 1.16 -9.37
N LEU A 28 3.85 1.65 -10.32
CA LEU A 28 2.42 1.33 -10.35
C LEU A 28 2.25 -0.16 -10.65
N ALA A 29 1.70 -0.91 -9.70
CA ALA A 29 1.48 -2.34 -9.85
C ALA A 29 0.10 -2.65 -10.41
N ARG A 30 -0.90 -1.82 -10.09
CA ARG A 30 -2.28 -2.02 -10.55
C ARG A 30 -3.03 -0.69 -10.48
N ASN A 31 -3.88 -0.48 -11.50
CA ASN A 31 -4.84 0.62 -11.50
C ASN A 31 -6.05 0.15 -12.29
N LYS A 32 -7.16 -0.15 -11.59
CA LYS A 32 -8.39 -0.64 -12.22
C LYS A 32 -9.61 -0.01 -11.55
N ARG A 33 -10.79 -0.18 -12.17
CA ARG A 33 -12.04 0.28 -11.58
C ARG A 33 -12.27 -0.44 -10.26
N ALA A 34 -12.61 0.31 -9.21
CA ALA A 34 -13.01 -0.26 -7.94
C ALA A 34 -14.45 -0.80 -8.04
N ASN A 35 -14.66 -1.97 -7.43
CA ASN A 35 -15.96 -2.64 -7.42
C ASN A 35 -16.70 -2.49 -6.09
N SER A 36 -16.24 -1.58 -5.23
CA SER A 36 -16.88 -1.36 -3.93
C SER A 36 -18.16 -0.56 -4.07
N PRO A 37 -19.32 -1.07 -3.56
CA PRO A 37 -20.56 -0.31 -3.59
C PRO A 37 -20.55 0.90 -2.67
N ASP A 38 -19.62 0.95 -1.72
CA ASP A 38 -19.51 2.04 -0.75
C ASP A 38 -18.70 3.23 -1.28
N GLU A 39 -18.09 3.09 -2.45
CA GLU A 39 -17.25 4.14 -3.04
C GLU A 39 -17.98 4.82 -4.20
N PRO A 40 -17.74 6.13 -4.44
CA PRO A 40 -18.33 6.84 -5.56
C PRO A 40 -17.97 6.21 -6.90
N ALA A 41 -18.86 6.39 -7.89
CA ALA A 41 -18.56 5.97 -9.26
C ALA A 41 -17.31 6.68 -9.75
N GLY A 42 -16.45 5.95 -10.46
CA GLY A 42 -15.16 6.45 -10.96
C GLY A 42 -13.99 6.24 -10.00
N THR A 43 -14.23 5.66 -8.82
CA THR A 43 -13.14 5.31 -7.89
C THR A 43 -12.27 4.22 -8.51
N ARG A 44 -10.95 4.36 -8.33
CA ARG A 44 -9.95 3.42 -8.85
C ARG A 44 -9.34 2.62 -7.71
N SER A 45 -9.11 1.33 -7.96
CA SER A 45 -8.33 0.47 -7.07
C SER A 45 -6.88 0.51 -7.52
N VAL A 46 -6.00 1.03 -6.67
CA VAL A 46 -4.60 1.29 -7.02
C VAL A 46 -3.68 0.51 -6.09
N ALA A 47 -2.68 -0.15 -6.67
CA ALA A 47 -1.62 -0.80 -5.92
C ALA A 47 -0.27 -0.26 -6.40
N VAL A 48 0.59 0.11 -5.45
CA VAL A 48 1.92 0.67 -5.73
C VAL A 48 2.97 -0.15 -5.00
N ALA A 49 3.97 -0.60 -5.74
CA ALA A 49 5.14 -1.27 -5.18
C ALA A 49 6.26 -0.24 -4.98
N TYR A 50 6.94 -0.32 -3.85
CA TYR A 50 8.09 0.54 -3.55
C TYR A 50 9.36 -0.29 -3.56
N VAL A 51 10.42 0.28 -4.13
CA VAL A 51 11.71 -0.41 -4.32
C VAL A 51 12.82 0.40 -3.67
N ASN A 52 13.86 -0.31 -3.18
CA ASN A 52 15.06 0.36 -2.66
C ASN A 52 16.05 0.69 -3.79
N ASP A 53 17.19 1.29 -3.44
CA ASP A 53 18.21 1.70 -4.41
C ASP A 53 18.78 0.53 -5.20
N ALA A 54 18.75 -0.69 -4.65
CA ALA A 54 19.22 -1.89 -5.34
C ALA A 54 18.15 -2.49 -6.27
N GLY A 55 16.96 -1.89 -6.36
CA GLY A 55 15.86 -2.38 -7.17
C GLY A 55 15.05 -3.50 -6.52
N HIS A 56 15.27 -3.79 -5.25
CA HIS A 56 14.49 -4.78 -4.52
C HIS A 56 13.16 -4.20 -4.07
N ARG A 57 12.09 -4.96 -4.25
CA ARG A 57 10.76 -4.56 -3.80
C ARG A 57 10.71 -4.64 -2.27
N MET A 58 10.36 -3.53 -1.64
CA MET A 58 10.34 -3.42 -0.18
C MET A 58 8.94 -3.62 0.38
N PHE A 59 7.93 -3.07 -0.27
CA PHE A 59 6.55 -3.24 0.16
C PHE A 59 5.58 -2.89 -0.96
N LEU A 60 4.34 -3.36 -0.80
CA LEU A 60 3.22 -3.04 -1.69
C LEU A 60 2.11 -2.46 -0.85
N VAL A 61 1.53 -1.36 -1.29
CA VAL A 61 0.35 -0.76 -0.66
C VAL A 61 -0.81 -0.73 -1.65
N HIS A 62 -2.01 -0.79 -1.11
CA HIS A 62 -3.25 -0.67 -1.88
C HIS A 62 -4.08 0.46 -1.31
N PHE A 63 -4.74 1.21 -2.17
CA PHE A 63 -5.71 2.22 -1.77
C PHE A 63 -6.79 2.40 -2.85
N SER A 64 -7.93 2.92 -2.43
CA SER A 64 -9.01 3.33 -3.35
C SER A 64 -8.88 4.82 -3.59
N LEU A 65 -8.65 5.21 -4.84
CA LEU A 65 -8.51 6.61 -5.23
C LEU A 65 -9.85 7.10 -5.76
N ARG A 66 -10.47 8.03 -5.04
CA ARG A 66 -11.76 8.62 -5.41
C ARG A 66 -11.59 9.68 -6.51
N PRO A 67 -12.67 9.96 -7.28
CA PRO A 67 -12.59 10.96 -8.35
C PRO A 67 -12.13 12.36 -7.90
N ASP A 68 -12.38 12.69 -6.63
CA ASP A 68 -11.99 14.00 -6.05
C ASP A 68 -10.52 14.01 -5.57
N GLY A 69 -9.79 12.92 -5.74
CA GLY A 69 -8.39 12.80 -5.33
C GLY A 69 -8.20 12.32 -3.89
N THR A 70 -9.26 12.05 -3.15
CA THR A 70 -9.14 11.53 -1.77
C THR A 70 -8.99 10.02 -1.77
N ILE A 71 -8.41 9.48 -0.70
CA ILE A 71 -8.26 8.04 -0.48
C ILE A 71 -9.46 7.53 0.31
N GLY A 72 -10.08 6.46 -0.18
CA GLY A 72 -11.24 5.84 0.44
C GLY A 72 -10.91 5.07 1.71
N ALA A 73 -11.95 4.55 2.34
CA ALA A 73 -11.87 3.76 3.57
C ALA A 73 -11.13 4.50 4.70
N SER A 74 -9.98 3.98 5.15
CA SER A 74 -9.22 4.60 6.25
C SER A 74 -8.56 5.93 5.90
N GLY A 75 -8.55 6.31 4.64
CA GLY A 75 -7.83 7.51 4.18
C GLY A 75 -6.33 7.32 4.03
N LYS A 76 -5.83 6.11 4.22
CA LYS A 76 -4.40 5.77 4.12
C LYS A 76 -4.19 4.57 3.21
N PRO A 77 -3.03 4.50 2.51
CA PRO A 77 -2.64 3.27 1.82
C PRO A 77 -2.51 2.10 2.79
N ASP A 78 -2.98 0.94 2.37
CA ASP A 78 -3.01 -0.26 3.18
C ASP A 78 -1.92 -1.22 2.73
N PRO A 79 -0.98 -1.64 3.61
CA PRO A 79 0.08 -2.55 3.22
C PRO A 79 -0.46 -3.94 2.92
N LYS A 80 0.02 -4.54 1.82
CA LYS A 80 -0.36 -5.90 1.42
C LYS A 80 0.77 -6.89 1.67
N TRP A 81 2.01 -6.44 1.55
CA TRP A 81 3.18 -7.21 1.96
C TRP A 81 4.34 -6.25 2.25
N LEU A 82 5.31 -6.75 3.03
CA LEU A 82 6.48 -6.01 3.47
C LEU A 82 7.68 -6.94 3.52
N PHE A 83 8.79 -6.53 2.88
CA PHE A 83 10.08 -7.20 3.01
C PHE A 83 10.90 -6.46 4.08
N GLU A 84 11.28 -7.17 5.13
CA GLU A 84 12.04 -6.62 6.25
C GLU A 84 12.97 -7.67 6.83
N ASP A 85 14.24 -7.34 6.98
CA ASP A 85 15.27 -8.23 7.57
C ASP A 85 15.33 -9.61 6.89
N GLY A 86 15.22 -9.64 5.56
CA GLY A 86 15.29 -10.87 4.79
C GLY A 86 14.01 -11.70 4.79
N VAL A 87 12.92 -11.19 5.35
CA VAL A 87 11.65 -11.90 5.47
C VAL A 87 10.55 -11.13 4.76
N VAL A 88 9.73 -11.83 3.98
CA VAL A 88 8.53 -11.25 3.37
C VAL A 88 7.32 -11.56 4.25
N TYR A 89 6.68 -10.52 4.75
CA TYR A 89 5.46 -10.61 5.52
C TYR A 89 4.28 -10.29 4.60
N VAL A 90 3.31 -11.19 4.54
CA VAL A 90 2.13 -11.05 3.66
C VAL A 90 0.88 -10.96 4.51
N ALA A 91 0.00 -10.02 4.17
CA ALA A 91 -1.28 -9.89 4.85
C ALA A 91 -2.19 -11.07 4.49
N GLU A 92 -2.70 -11.75 5.52
CA GLU A 92 -3.69 -12.81 5.38
C GLU A 92 -5.07 -12.25 5.70
N LYS A 93 -6.08 -12.71 5.01
CA LYS A 93 -7.46 -12.28 5.28
C LYS A 93 -7.87 -12.74 6.68
N GLU A 94 -8.39 -11.81 7.45
CA GLU A 94 -8.93 -12.07 8.79
C GLU A 94 -10.37 -12.58 8.72
#